data_7a83be513e5e2f816b04b9183e1c123e
#
_entry.id   7a83be513e5e2f816b04b9183e1c123e
#
_cell.length_a   1.000
_cell.length_b   1.000
_cell.length_c   1.000
_cell.angle_alpha   90.00
_cell.angle_beta   90.00
_cell.angle_gamma   90.00
#
_symmetry.space_group_name_H-M   'P 1'
#
loop_
_entity.id
_entity.type
_entity.pdbx_description
1 polymer ?
#
loop_
_entity_poly.entity_id
_entity_poly.type
_entity_poly.pdbx_seq_one_letter_code
_entity_poly.pdbx_strand_id
1 'polypeptide(L)'
;RSRGSRSYPWRVLAITEKDTDMPVNNLVYALASPNRIGDTSWVKTGKVAWDWWNDWNLKGVPFKAGINMDAVARMGRIIKETAHLTRDTDGLGCAKLVVFCNAVEDNPFMAGAFHGVGEADSVINVGVSGPGVVHHALQSCKDQPFDVVAETIKKTAFQITRVGQMVATEASRRLDTPFGIVDLSLAPTPAIGDSVARILEEMGLSVCGTHGTTAALALLNDAVKKGGVMASNHVGGLSGAFIPVSEDDGMINAANCGSLTLEKLEAMTAVCSVGIDMVVIPGDTSAEVISGLIADEAAIGMVNSKTTAVRVIPAIGHKAGDVLDFGGLLGHAPIMPISQYSPAVMIHRGGRIPAPMQALKN
;
A
#
# COMPACT_ATOMS: atom_id res chain seq x y z
N ARG A 1 -34.44 12.32 5.09
CA ARG A 1 -33.48 12.52 4.00
C ARG A 1 -32.08 12.37 4.60
N SER A 2 -31.52 11.14 4.53
CA SER A 2 -30.14 10.86 4.90
C SER A 2 -29.22 11.54 3.89
N ARG A 3 -28.34 12.40 4.37
CA ARG A 3 -27.25 12.94 3.54
C ARG A 3 -26.24 11.79 3.35
N GLY A 4 -26.24 11.21 2.15
CA GLY A 4 -25.25 10.21 1.79
C GLY A 4 -23.84 10.79 1.96
N SER A 5 -22.98 10.02 2.59
CA SER A 5 -21.54 10.32 2.67
C SER A 5 -21.01 10.34 1.24
N ARG A 6 -20.61 11.50 0.75
CA ARG A 6 -19.84 11.58 -0.48
C ARG A 6 -18.42 11.10 -0.15
N SER A 7 -18.08 9.91 -0.54
CA SER A 7 -16.68 9.52 -0.61
C SER A 7 -16.01 10.41 -1.66
N TYR A 8 -15.10 11.25 -1.22
CA TYR A 8 -14.31 12.05 -2.16
C TYR A 8 -13.23 11.15 -2.77
N PRO A 9 -13.07 11.18 -4.09
CA PRO A 9 -12.04 10.40 -4.74
C PRO A 9 -10.65 10.83 -4.28
N TRP A 10 -9.77 9.87 -4.12
CA TRP A 10 -8.35 10.11 -3.95
C TRP A 10 -7.86 10.92 -5.14
N ARG A 11 -7.19 12.02 -4.89
CA ARG A 11 -6.50 12.73 -5.96
C ARG A 11 -5.07 12.23 -6.01
N VAL A 12 -4.73 11.58 -7.08
CA VAL A 12 -3.34 11.31 -7.44
C VAL A 12 -2.72 12.65 -7.81
N LEU A 13 -1.76 13.12 -7.01
CA LEU A 13 -0.83 14.13 -7.46
C LEU A 13 0.20 13.41 -8.34
N ALA A 14 -0.18 13.17 -9.60
CA ALA A 14 0.81 12.82 -10.59
C ALA A 14 1.62 14.09 -10.84
N ILE A 15 2.84 14.14 -10.37
CA ILE A 15 3.79 15.20 -10.70
C ILE A 15 4.32 14.84 -12.08
N THR A 16 3.61 15.30 -13.12
CA THR A 16 4.06 15.18 -14.50
C THR A 16 4.85 16.44 -14.85
N GLU A 17 6.11 16.30 -15.21
CA GLU A 17 6.81 17.33 -15.95
C GLU A 17 6.23 17.39 -17.36
N LYS A 18 5.64 18.52 -17.73
CA LYS A 18 5.04 18.77 -19.05
C LYS A 18 6.05 18.91 -20.19
N ASP A 19 7.35 18.91 -19.92
CA ASP A 19 8.36 19.35 -20.88
C ASP A 19 9.48 18.31 -21.16
N THR A 20 9.22 17.03 -21.06
CA THR A 20 10.20 16.04 -21.49
C THR A 20 9.62 15.11 -22.53
N ASP A 21 10.23 15.05 -23.72
CA ASP A 21 9.96 14.08 -24.80
C ASP A 21 10.27 12.62 -24.43
N MET A 22 10.34 12.32 -23.14
CA MET A 22 10.57 10.98 -22.62
C MET A 22 9.28 10.42 -22.05
N PRO A 23 8.92 9.17 -22.36
CA PRO A 23 7.77 8.54 -21.75
C PRO A 23 7.94 8.53 -20.23
N VAL A 24 6.95 9.09 -19.53
CA VAL A 24 6.91 9.24 -18.08
C VAL A 24 6.61 7.86 -17.44
N ASN A 25 7.48 6.89 -17.71
CA ASN A 25 7.36 5.56 -17.14
C ASN A 25 8.04 5.53 -15.78
N ASN A 26 7.26 5.37 -14.70
CA ASN A 26 7.68 5.15 -13.32
C ASN A 26 7.99 6.42 -12.52
N LEU A 27 7.02 7.30 -12.41
CA LEU A 27 6.99 8.32 -11.38
C LEU A 27 6.80 7.69 -9.99
N VAL A 28 7.44 8.29 -9.00
CA VAL A 28 7.02 8.12 -7.61
C VAL A 28 5.71 8.88 -7.46
N TYR A 29 4.60 8.18 -7.31
CA TYR A 29 3.30 8.79 -7.08
C TYR A 29 3.13 9.08 -5.60
N ALA A 30 2.85 10.32 -5.26
CA ALA A 30 2.39 10.70 -3.94
C ALA A 30 0.86 10.79 -3.98
N LEU A 31 0.19 9.92 -3.24
CA LEU A 31 -1.26 9.96 -3.07
C LEU A 31 -1.59 10.80 -1.85
N ALA A 32 -2.36 11.88 -2.05
CA ALA A 32 -2.90 12.67 -0.96
C ALA A 32 -4.44 12.62 -1.00
N SER A 33 -5.06 12.18 0.07
CA SER A 33 -6.52 12.11 0.18
C SER A 33 -7.06 13.09 1.22
N PRO A 34 -8.04 13.93 0.88
CA PRO A 34 -8.78 14.69 1.89
C PRO A 34 -9.87 13.81 2.49
N ASN A 35 -9.65 13.30 3.71
CA ASN A 35 -10.62 12.45 4.39
C ASN A 35 -11.83 13.21 5.00
N ARG A 36 -11.74 14.53 5.12
CA ARG A 36 -12.82 15.34 5.74
C ARG A 36 -12.95 16.69 5.04
N ILE A 37 -14.18 17.20 4.96
CA ILE A 37 -14.42 18.60 4.58
C ILE A 37 -13.79 19.49 5.67
N GLY A 38 -12.91 20.41 5.26
CA GLY A 38 -12.18 21.29 6.17
C GLY A 38 -10.81 20.76 6.64
N ASP A 39 -10.45 19.52 6.32
CA ASP A 39 -9.11 18.99 6.58
C ASP A 39 -8.11 19.58 5.56
N THR A 40 -7.21 20.43 6.04
CA THR A 40 -6.18 21.08 5.22
C THR A 40 -4.83 20.36 5.25
N SER A 41 -4.71 19.25 5.96
CA SER A 41 -3.43 18.51 6.08
C SER A 41 -2.92 18.02 4.72
N TRP A 42 -3.83 17.61 3.83
CA TRP A 42 -3.51 17.20 2.46
C TRP A 42 -2.95 18.35 1.61
N VAL A 43 -3.43 19.59 1.84
CA VAL A 43 -2.92 20.80 1.12
C VAL A 43 -1.48 21.04 1.52
N LYS A 44 -1.16 20.94 2.83
CA LYS A 44 0.21 21.06 3.33
C LYS A 44 1.09 19.95 2.76
N THR A 45 0.63 18.72 2.78
CA THR A 45 1.34 17.56 2.22
C THR A 45 1.62 17.74 0.73
N GLY A 46 0.59 18.10 -0.04
CA GLY A 46 0.71 18.31 -1.48
C GLY A 46 1.64 19.47 -1.80
N LYS A 47 1.58 20.57 -1.04
CA LYS A 47 2.48 21.72 -1.22
C LYS A 47 3.94 21.33 -0.95
N VAL A 48 4.22 20.61 0.12
CA VAL A 48 5.59 20.16 0.44
C VAL A 48 6.13 19.28 -0.69
N ALA A 49 5.36 18.29 -1.11
CA ALA A 49 5.76 17.41 -2.20
C ALA A 49 6.04 18.20 -3.50
N TRP A 50 5.18 19.16 -3.83
CA TRP A 50 5.31 20.01 -5.01
C TRP A 50 6.52 20.95 -4.92
N ASP A 51 6.70 21.68 -3.81
CA ASP A 51 7.80 22.61 -3.61
C ASP A 51 9.16 21.88 -3.69
N TRP A 52 9.27 20.74 -3.02
CA TRP A 52 10.48 19.93 -3.06
C TRP A 52 10.75 19.30 -4.43
N TRP A 53 9.72 18.96 -5.18
CA TRP A 53 9.84 18.42 -6.53
C TRP A 53 10.34 19.46 -7.53
N ASN A 54 9.78 20.66 -7.47
CA ASN A 54 10.15 21.74 -8.39
C ASN A 54 11.57 22.28 -8.15
N ASP A 55 12.01 22.35 -6.90
CA ASP A 55 13.33 22.89 -6.53
C ASP A 55 14.51 22.10 -7.13
N TRP A 56 14.27 20.89 -7.65
CA TRP A 56 15.39 20.03 -7.99
C TRP A 56 15.46 19.55 -9.43
N ASN A 57 14.57 19.91 -10.25
CA ASN A 57 14.66 19.52 -11.67
C ASN A 57 14.92 18.00 -11.86
N LEU A 58 14.25 17.17 -11.05
CA LEU A 58 14.33 15.73 -11.20
C LEU A 58 13.62 15.32 -12.48
N LYS A 59 14.38 15.16 -13.53
CA LYS A 59 13.89 14.45 -14.71
C LYS A 59 13.47 13.05 -14.25
N GLY A 60 12.20 12.72 -14.43
CA GLY A 60 11.64 11.42 -14.08
C GLY A 60 12.48 10.32 -14.70
N VAL A 61 13.13 9.52 -13.85
CA VAL A 61 13.92 8.39 -14.34
C VAL A 61 13.21 7.12 -13.92
N PRO A 62 12.84 6.26 -14.89
CA PRO A 62 12.08 5.05 -14.61
C PRO A 62 12.80 4.15 -13.60
N PHE A 63 12.09 3.60 -12.61
CA PHE A 63 12.62 2.56 -11.73
C PHE A 63 13.04 1.30 -12.50
N LYS A 64 12.46 1.03 -13.67
CA LYS A 64 12.91 -0.04 -14.59
C LYS A 64 14.37 0.10 -15.01
N ALA A 65 14.95 1.28 -14.88
CA ALA A 65 16.37 1.54 -15.12
C ALA A 65 17.23 1.47 -13.84
N GLY A 66 16.74 0.82 -12.79
CA GLY A 66 17.36 0.77 -11.47
C GLY A 66 16.73 1.71 -10.44
N ILE A 67 17.30 1.79 -9.23
CA ILE A 67 16.79 2.62 -8.15
C ILE A 67 17.45 3.98 -8.19
N ASN A 68 16.67 5.05 -8.35
CA ASN A 68 17.16 6.43 -8.27
C ASN A 68 17.33 6.87 -6.82
N MET A 69 18.56 6.80 -6.31
CA MET A 69 18.87 7.12 -4.91
C MET A 69 18.71 8.59 -4.57
N ASP A 70 18.81 9.50 -5.54
CA ASP A 70 18.54 10.93 -5.33
C ASP A 70 17.05 11.18 -5.09
N ALA A 71 16.19 10.49 -5.85
CA ALA A 71 14.75 10.53 -5.63
C ALA A 71 14.36 9.90 -4.28
N VAL A 72 14.96 8.76 -3.93
CA VAL A 72 14.76 8.09 -2.65
C VAL A 72 15.13 9.01 -1.48
N ALA A 73 16.32 9.61 -1.52
CA ALA A 73 16.80 10.54 -0.48
C ALA A 73 15.87 11.75 -0.33
N ARG A 74 15.27 12.20 -1.43
CA ARG A 74 14.32 13.29 -1.42
C ARG A 74 13.01 12.90 -0.77
N MET A 75 12.45 11.74 -1.13
CA MET A 75 11.18 11.29 -0.57
C MET A 75 11.26 11.08 0.94
N GLY A 76 12.38 10.58 1.46
CA GLY A 76 12.59 10.50 2.90
C GLY A 76 12.52 11.87 3.60
N ARG A 77 13.10 12.92 2.98
CA ARG A 77 13.00 14.29 3.47
C ARG A 77 11.58 14.85 3.38
N ILE A 78 10.88 14.61 2.28
CA ILE A 78 9.47 15.03 2.09
C ILE A 78 8.59 14.41 3.18
N ILE A 79 8.72 13.11 3.45
CA ILE A 79 7.96 12.44 4.50
C ILE A 79 8.26 13.06 5.87
N LYS A 80 9.55 13.27 6.20
CA LYS A 80 9.95 13.88 7.45
C LYS A 80 9.41 15.29 7.63
N GLU A 81 9.49 16.13 6.59
CA GLU A 81 8.94 17.48 6.60
C GLU A 81 7.41 17.49 6.71
N THR A 82 6.74 16.60 5.98
CA THR A 82 5.29 16.41 6.07
C THR A 82 4.87 16.06 7.50
N ALA A 83 5.61 15.16 8.16
CA ALA A 83 5.37 14.82 9.56
C ALA A 83 5.49 16.04 10.48
N HIS A 84 6.54 16.86 10.30
CA HIS A 84 6.71 18.09 11.07
C HIS A 84 5.59 19.12 10.84
N LEU A 85 5.17 19.31 9.58
CA LEU A 85 4.10 20.25 9.23
C LEU A 85 2.71 19.82 9.71
N THR A 86 2.52 18.52 9.93
CA THR A 86 1.24 17.97 10.38
C THR A 86 1.31 17.36 11.78
N ARG A 87 2.34 17.72 12.59
CA ARG A 87 2.54 17.19 13.95
C ARG A 87 1.34 17.47 14.88
N ASP A 88 0.64 18.59 14.69
CA ASP A 88 -0.53 18.95 15.48
C ASP A 88 -1.76 18.05 15.20
N THR A 89 -1.65 17.16 14.23
CA THR A 89 -2.64 16.14 13.86
C THR A 89 -1.96 14.77 13.71
N ASP A 90 -1.01 14.48 14.59
CA ASP A 90 -0.33 13.18 14.69
C ASP A 90 0.28 12.67 13.37
N GLY A 91 0.78 13.59 12.53
CA GLY A 91 1.38 13.24 11.26
C GLY A 91 0.36 12.79 10.18
N LEU A 92 -0.91 13.20 10.30
CA LEU A 92 -1.98 12.82 9.37
C LEU A 92 -1.64 13.10 7.90
N GLY A 93 -0.78 14.08 7.61
CA GLY A 93 -0.28 14.32 6.26
C GLY A 93 0.49 13.12 5.72
N CYS A 94 1.27 12.44 6.54
CA CYS A 94 2.00 11.22 6.16
C CYS A 94 1.05 10.03 5.95
N ALA A 95 -0.01 9.91 6.73
CA ALA A 95 -1.05 8.90 6.51
C ALA A 95 -1.74 9.04 5.12
N LYS A 96 -1.64 10.23 4.52
CA LYS A 96 -2.19 10.53 3.18
C LYS A 96 -1.13 10.57 2.08
N LEU A 97 0.12 10.23 2.39
CA LEU A 97 1.25 10.25 1.47
C LEU A 97 1.82 8.84 1.32
N VAL A 98 1.70 8.28 0.12
CA VAL A 98 2.25 6.96 -0.21
C VAL A 98 3.34 7.11 -1.26
N VAL A 99 4.50 6.52 -1.03
CA VAL A 99 5.57 6.40 -2.03
C VAL A 99 5.45 5.04 -2.70
N PHE A 100 5.05 5.04 -3.96
CA PHE A 100 5.00 3.82 -4.76
C PHE A 100 6.30 3.60 -5.53
N CYS A 101 6.77 2.36 -5.51
CA CYS A 101 7.93 1.90 -6.28
C CYS A 101 7.46 0.88 -7.32
N ASN A 102 8.06 0.93 -8.51
CA ASN A 102 7.76 0.01 -9.61
C ASN A 102 6.25 -0.05 -9.96
N ALA A 103 5.57 1.10 -9.86
CA ALA A 103 4.16 1.23 -10.24
C ALA A 103 3.98 1.01 -11.74
N VAL A 104 2.82 0.49 -12.12
CA VAL A 104 2.40 0.35 -13.52
C VAL A 104 1.54 1.53 -13.93
N GLU A 105 1.51 1.82 -15.24
CA GLU A 105 0.63 2.85 -15.80
C GLU A 105 -0.81 2.32 -15.92
N ASP A 106 -1.75 3.27 -15.94
CA ASP A 106 -3.18 3.00 -16.20
C ASP A 106 -3.74 1.84 -15.37
N ASN A 107 -3.40 1.83 -14.08
CA ASN A 107 -3.86 0.78 -13.19
C ASN A 107 -4.74 1.35 -12.07
N PRO A 108 -6.07 1.34 -12.23
CA PRO A 108 -6.97 1.67 -11.14
C PRO A 108 -6.91 0.62 -10.02
N PHE A 109 -7.12 1.04 -8.78
CA PHE A 109 -7.15 0.17 -7.61
C PHE A 109 -8.18 0.67 -6.59
N MET A 110 -8.48 -0.13 -5.56
CA MET A 110 -9.61 0.11 -4.66
C MET A 110 -9.69 1.55 -4.11
N ALA A 111 -8.57 2.16 -3.78
CA ALA A 111 -8.53 3.48 -3.16
C ALA A 111 -8.04 4.58 -4.10
N GLY A 112 -7.82 4.30 -5.39
CA GLY A 112 -7.29 5.29 -6.31
C GLY A 112 -6.98 4.73 -7.69
N ALA A 113 -6.02 5.36 -8.39
CA ALA A 113 -5.55 4.88 -9.68
C ALA A 113 -4.16 5.43 -10.00
N PHE A 114 -3.38 4.67 -10.76
CA PHE A 114 -2.25 5.18 -11.51
C PHE A 114 -2.77 5.58 -12.89
N HIS A 115 -2.67 6.85 -13.23
CA HIS A 115 -3.17 7.38 -14.50
C HIS A 115 -2.07 7.42 -15.54
N GLY A 116 -2.33 6.90 -16.73
CA GLY A 116 -1.49 7.02 -17.91
C GLY A 116 -2.18 7.76 -19.04
N VAL A 117 -1.62 7.64 -20.24
CA VAL A 117 -2.06 8.40 -21.41
C VAL A 117 -3.20 7.77 -22.19
N GLY A 118 -3.58 6.55 -21.87
CA GLY A 118 -4.57 5.75 -22.61
C GLY A 118 -5.94 5.66 -21.96
N GLU A 119 -6.18 6.32 -20.84
CA GLU A 119 -7.45 6.22 -20.12
C GLU A 119 -8.56 7.07 -20.74
N ALA A 120 -9.79 6.59 -20.62
CA ALA A 120 -10.99 7.36 -20.95
C ALA A 120 -11.21 8.48 -19.92
N ASP A 121 -11.94 9.56 -20.34
CA ASP A 121 -12.30 10.68 -19.45
C ASP A 121 -13.08 10.24 -18.20
N SER A 122 -13.80 9.13 -18.31
CA SER A 122 -14.53 8.52 -17.20
C SER A 122 -14.60 7.01 -17.34
N VAL A 123 -14.45 6.30 -16.21
CA VAL A 123 -14.53 4.83 -16.15
C VAL A 123 -15.10 4.41 -14.79
N ILE A 124 -15.83 3.30 -14.77
CA ILE A 124 -16.30 2.69 -13.52
C ILE A 124 -15.38 1.54 -13.16
N ASN A 125 -14.75 1.63 -11.99
CA ASN A 125 -14.02 0.53 -11.38
C ASN A 125 -14.72 0.12 -10.09
N VAL A 126 -14.71 -1.16 -9.78
CA VAL A 126 -15.30 -1.70 -8.55
C VAL A 126 -14.23 -2.34 -7.72
N GLY A 127 -13.98 -1.79 -6.52
CA GLY A 127 -13.15 -2.42 -5.51
C GLY A 127 -14.02 -3.24 -4.56
N VAL A 128 -13.61 -4.47 -4.30
CA VAL A 128 -14.28 -5.35 -3.34
C VAL A 128 -13.31 -5.72 -2.23
N SER A 129 -13.59 -5.26 -1.00
CA SER A 129 -12.89 -5.71 0.19
C SER A 129 -13.48 -7.03 0.66
N GLY A 130 -12.63 -7.96 1.04
CA GLY A 130 -13.09 -9.30 1.42
C GLY A 130 -12.36 -10.02 2.55
N PRO A 131 -11.56 -9.37 3.45
CA PRO A 131 -10.88 -10.10 4.51
C PRO A 131 -11.82 -10.89 5.39
N GLY A 132 -12.91 -10.30 5.86
CA GLY A 132 -13.90 -10.98 6.70
C GLY A 132 -14.56 -12.18 6.03
N VAL A 133 -14.84 -12.10 4.72
CA VAL A 133 -15.45 -13.21 3.96
C VAL A 133 -14.46 -14.37 3.84
N VAL A 134 -13.19 -14.10 3.55
CA VAL A 134 -12.15 -15.13 3.46
C VAL A 134 -11.88 -15.75 4.84
N HIS A 135 -11.78 -14.91 5.89
CA HIS A 135 -11.61 -15.39 7.26
C HIS A 135 -12.74 -16.36 7.65
N HIS A 136 -14.00 -15.96 7.43
CA HIS A 136 -15.16 -16.81 7.72
C HIS A 136 -15.12 -18.13 6.94
N ALA A 137 -14.76 -18.09 5.65
CA ALA A 137 -14.67 -19.29 4.83
C ALA A 137 -13.62 -20.27 5.36
N LEU A 138 -12.49 -19.78 5.88
CA LEU A 138 -11.41 -20.61 6.43
C LEU A 138 -11.77 -21.31 7.73
N GLN A 139 -12.71 -20.78 8.50
CA GLN A 139 -13.20 -21.47 9.72
C GLN A 139 -13.72 -22.89 9.41
N SER A 140 -14.20 -23.13 8.18
CA SER A 140 -14.61 -24.47 7.74
C SER A 140 -13.45 -25.38 7.36
N CYS A 141 -12.24 -24.87 7.26
CA CYS A 141 -11.03 -25.60 6.84
C CYS A 141 -10.05 -25.84 7.99
N LYS A 142 -10.49 -25.65 9.23
CA LYS A 142 -9.64 -25.88 10.40
C LYS A 142 -9.05 -27.29 10.34
N ASP A 143 -7.75 -27.38 10.57
CA ASP A 143 -6.98 -28.63 10.56
C ASP A 143 -6.93 -29.36 9.20
N GLN A 144 -7.38 -28.73 8.11
CA GLN A 144 -7.26 -29.27 6.76
C GLN A 144 -5.88 -28.98 6.15
N PRO A 145 -5.41 -29.81 5.21
CA PRO A 145 -4.17 -29.56 4.47
C PRO A 145 -4.20 -28.24 3.67
N PHE A 146 -3.03 -27.68 3.39
CA PHE A 146 -2.92 -26.38 2.73
C PHE A 146 -3.47 -26.33 1.29
N ASP A 147 -3.56 -27.45 0.59
CA ASP A 147 -4.24 -27.54 -0.70
C ASP A 147 -5.75 -27.30 -0.57
N VAL A 148 -6.39 -27.81 0.48
CA VAL A 148 -7.80 -27.53 0.79
C VAL A 148 -8.00 -26.07 1.18
N VAL A 149 -7.10 -25.51 2.00
CA VAL A 149 -7.10 -24.09 2.38
C VAL A 149 -6.99 -23.21 1.12
N ALA A 150 -6.04 -23.49 0.23
CA ALA A 150 -5.83 -22.75 -1.00
C ALA A 150 -7.06 -22.81 -1.92
N GLU A 151 -7.68 -23.99 -2.09
CA GLU A 151 -8.88 -24.14 -2.89
C GLU A 151 -10.08 -23.37 -2.29
N THR A 152 -10.21 -23.35 -0.98
CA THR A 152 -11.27 -22.60 -0.29
C THR A 152 -11.10 -21.10 -0.51
N ILE A 153 -9.88 -20.56 -0.34
CA ILE A 153 -9.58 -19.14 -0.61
C ILE A 153 -9.88 -18.81 -2.08
N LYS A 154 -9.40 -19.65 -3.00
CA LYS A 154 -9.60 -19.44 -4.45
C LYS A 154 -11.08 -19.40 -4.83
N LYS A 155 -11.89 -20.34 -4.30
CA LYS A 155 -13.34 -20.38 -4.53
C LYS A 155 -14.05 -19.17 -3.94
N THR A 156 -13.66 -18.74 -2.75
CA THR A 156 -14.21 -17.54 -2.10
C THR A 156 -13.88 -16.29 -2.90
N ALA A 157 -12.61 -16.11 -3.30
CA ALA A 157 -12.18 -15.01 -4.15
C ALA A 157 -12.92 -14.99 -5.50
N PHE A 158 -13.12 -16.15 -6.12
CA PHE A 158 -13.93 -16.27 -7.34
C PHE A 158 -15.35 -15.73 -7.13
N GLN A 159 -16.02 -16.14 -6.05
CA GLN A 159 -17.40 -15.71 -5.77
C GLN A 159 -17.49 -14.20 -5.54
N ILE A 160 -16.58 -13.65 -4.73
CA ILE A 160 -16.51 -12.21 -4.45
C ILE A 160 -16.29 -11.41 -5.74
N THR A 161 -15.35 -11.85 -6.58
CA THR A 161 -15.07 -11.20 -7.88
C THR A 161 -16.27 -11.22 -8.81
N ARG A 162 -17.01 -12.33 -8.87
CA ARG A 162 -18.24 -12.43 -9.68
C ARG A 162 -19.30 -11.44 -9.23
N VAL A 163 -19.47 -11.25 -7.92
CA VAL A 163 -20.39 -10.22 -7.37
C VAL A 163 -19.91 -8.83 -7.78
N GLY A 164 -18.62 -8.52 -7.61
CA GLY A 164 -18.04 -7.23 -8.03
C GLY A 164 -18.27 -6.93 -9.51
N GLN A 165 -18.05 -7.91 -10.40
CA GLN A 165 -18.31 -7.75 -11.82
C GLN A 165 -19.79 -7.51 -12.13
N MET A 166 -20.69 -8.23 -11.46
CA MET A 166 -22.13 -8.06 -11.64
C MET A 166 -22.58 -6.63 -11.28
N VAL A 167 -22.09 -6.10 -10.16
CA VAL A 167 -22.33 -4.72 -9.73
C VAL A 167 -21.76 -3.73 -10.74
N ALA A 168 -20.51 -3.93 -11.19
CA ALA A 168 -19.85 -3.05 -12.16
C ALA A 168 -20.59 -2.99 -13.49
N THR A 169 -21.03 -4.16 -14.01
CA THR A 169 -21.78 -4.26 -15.26
C THR A 169 -23.11 -3.50 -15.17
N GLU A 170 -23.83 -3.66 -14.07
CA GLU A 170 -25.11 -2.95 -13.87
C GLU A 170 -24.92 -1.46 -13.66
N ALA A 171 -23.88 -1.04 -12.94
CA ALA A 171 -23.54 0.37 -12.78
C ALA A 171 -23.16 1.02 -14.12
N SER A 172 -22.33 0.35 -14.92
CA SER A 172 -21.96 0.78 -16.27
C SER A 172 -23.18 1.00 -17.16
N ARG A 173 -24.08 0.04 -17.16
CA ARG A 173 -25.33 0.13 -17.92
C ARG A 173 -26.22 1.29 -17.48
N ARG A 174 -26.34 1.56 -16.17
CA ARG A 174 -27.20 2.64 -15.63
C ARG A 174 -26.60 4.02 -15.83
N LEU A 175 -25.30 4.13 -15.81
CA LEU A 175 -24.59 5.42 -15.86
C LEU A 175 -24.06 5.75 -17.26
N ASP A 176 -24.26 4.86 -18.22
CA ASP A 176 -23.72 4.97 -19.59
C ASP A 176 -22.23 5.30 -19.60
N THR A 177 -21.48 4.59 -18.74
CA THR A 177 -20.06 4.83 -18.54
C THR A 177 -19.30 3.51 -18.63
N PRO A 178 -18.17 3.42 -19.36
CA PRO A 178 -17.42 2.18 -19.53
C PRO A 178 -17.05 1.52 -18.21
N PHE A 179 -17.15 0.18 -18.17
CA PHE A 179 -16.63 -0.62 -17.08
C PHE A 179 -15.15 -0.94 -17.32
N GLY A 180 -14.30 -0.58 -16.36
CA GLY A 180 -12.86 -0.87 -16.35
C GLY A 180 -12.55 -2.18 -15.69
N ILE A 181 -12.26 -2.15 -14.38
CA ILE A 181 -11.82 -3.32 -13.64
C ILE A 181 -12.60 -3.62 -12.37
N VAL A 182 -12.47 -4.87 -11.91
CA VAL A 182 -12.74 -5.29 -10.53
C VAL A 182 -11.41 -5.46 -9.81
N ASP A 183 -11.21 -4.68 -8.76
CA ASP A 183 -10.08 -4.83 -7.85
C ASP A 183 -10.51 -5.66 -6.64
N LEU A 184 -9.92 -6.85 -6.49
CA LEU A 184 -10.11 -7.73 -5.35
C LEU A 184 -8.94 -7.57 -4.39
N SER A 185 -8.91 -6.45 -3.69
CA SER A 185 -7.95 -6.20 -2.63
C SER A 185 -8.54 -6.64 -1.30
N LEU A 186 -7.84 -7.56 -0.61
CA LEU A 186 -8.11 -7.85 0.78
C LEU A 186 -7.52 -6.69 1.60
N ALA A 187 -8.19 -5.55 1.55
CA ALA A 187 -7.84 -4.35 2.29
C ALA A 187 -8.65 -4.35 3.59
N PRO A 188 -8.01 -4.57 4.74
CA PRO A 188 -8.70 -4.64 6.01
C PRO A 188 -9.22 -3.27 6.45
N THR A 189 -10.11 -3.30 7.45
CA THR A 189 -10.53 -2.13 8.20
C THR A 189 -10.28 -2.37 9.69
N PRO A 190 -10.28 -1.33 10.54
CA PRO A 190 -10.12 -1.51 11.99
C PRO A 190 -11.29 -2.27 12.65
N ALA A 191 -12.33 -2.61 11.91
CA ALA A 191 -13.47 -3.35 12.40
C ALA A 191 -13.10 -4.80 12.74
N ILE A 192 -13.56 -5.27 13.89
CA ILE A 192 -13.37 -6.66 14.31
C ILE A 192 -13.97 -7.61 13.26
N GLY A 193 -13.18 -8.58 12.84
CA GLY A 193 -13.56 -9.58 11.84
C GLY A 193 -13.17 -9.22 10.39
N ASP A 194 -12.63 -8.03 10.14
CA ASP A 194 -12.17 -7.59 8.82
C ASP A 194 -10.63 -7.40 8.80
N SER A 195 -9.90 -8.49 9.07
CA SER A 195 -8.46 -8.49 9.27
C SER A 195 -7.76 -9.53 8.40
N VAL A 196 -6.69 -9.12 7.70
CA VAL A 196 -5.80 -10.02 6.96
C VAL A 196 -4.93 -10.83 7.94
N ALA A 197 -4.47 -10.22 9.03
CA ALA A 197 -3.70 -10.95 10.04
C ALA A 197 -4.51 -12.13 10.63
N ARG A 198 -5.81 -11.94 10.87
CA ARG A 198 -6.69 -13.00 11.37
C ARG A 198 -6.87 -14.14 10.36
N ILE A 199 -6.85 -13.84 9.05
CA ILE A 199 -6.82 -14.88 8.01
C ILE A 199 -5.55 -15.74 8.16
N LEU A 200 -4.40 -15.09 8.35
CA LEU A 200 -3.11 -15.78 8.49
C LEU A 200 -3.07 -16.62 9.79
N GLU A 201 -3.66 -16.12 10.87
CA GLU A 201 -3.79 -16.84 12.12
C GLU A 201 -4.74 -18.05 12.00
N GLU A 202 -5.84 -17.94 11.26
CA GLU A 202 -6.73 -19.06 10.96
C GLU A 202 -6.04 -20.19 10.15
N MET A 203 -4.97 -19.85 9.40
CA MET A 203 -4.11 -20.86 8.74
C MET A 203 -3.20 -21.61 9.70
N GLY A 204 -3.27 -21.35 11.01
CA GLY A 204 -2.52 -22.06 12.06
C GLY A 204 -1.36 -21.29 12.67
N LEU A 205 -1.24 -19.99 12.41
CA LEU A 205 -0.28 -19.14 13.12
C LEU A 205 -0.85 -18.70 14.46
N SER A 206 -0.08 -18.80 15.53
CA SER A 206 -0.54 -18.34 16.85
C SER A 206 -0.73 -16.83 16.92
N VAL A 207 0.13 -16.10 16.26
CA VAL A 207 0.07 -14.62 16.07
C VAL A 207 0.73 -14.29 14.75
N CYS A 208 0.15 -13.36 14.00
CA CYS A 208 0.75 -12.81 12.80
C CYS A 208 2.15 -12.22 13.11
N GLY A 209 3.09 -12.36 12.19
CA GLY A 209 4.49 -11.95 12.40
C GLY A 209 5.42 -13.10 12.81
N THR A 210 4.91 -14.17 13.41
CA THR A 210 5.72 -15.35 13.73
C THR A 210 6.30 -16.01 12.46
N HIS A 211 7.29 -16.90 12.63
CA HIS A 211 7.83 -17.66 11.49
C HIS A 211 6.72 -18.46 10.81
N GLY A 212 6.71 -18.46 9.47
CA GLY A 212 5.63 -19.00 8.65
C GLY A 212 4.67 -17.94 8.09
N THR A 213 4.58 -16.73 8.67
CA THR A 213 3.67 -15.67 8.22
C THR A 213 3.89 -15.30 6.76
N THR A 214 5.14 -15.14 6.31
CA THR A 214 5.44 -14.83 4.90
C THR A 214 4.99 -15.95 3.95
N ALA A 215 5.13 -17.21 4.34
CA ALA A 215 4.67 -18.36 3.55
C ALA A 215 3.13 -18.42 3.48
N ALA A 216 2.44 -18.22 4.60
CA ALA A 216 0.99 -18.15 4.64
C ALA A 216 0.44 -16.99 3.80
N LEU A 217 1.09 -15.81 3.87
CA LEU A 217 0.74 -14.65 3.06
C LEU A 217 0.95 -14.90 1.56
N ALA A 218 2.02 -15.59 1.19
CA ALA A 218 2.27 -15.96 -0.20
C ALA A 218 1.16 -16.86 -0.74
N LEU A 219 0.73 -17.86 0.03
CA LEU A 219 -0.39 -18.72 -0.31
C LEU A 219 -1.69 -17.93 -0.44
N LEU A 220 -2.00 -17.07 0.53
CA LEU A 220 -3.20 -16.23 0.51
C LEU A 220 -3.24 -15.36 -0.75
N ASN A 221 -2.15 -14.64 -1.01
CA ASN A 221 -2.05 -13.71 -2.13
C ASN A 221 -2.19 -14.41 -3.48
N ASP A 222 -1.53 -15.56 -3.65
CA ASP A 222 -1.61 -16.38 -4.87
C ASP A 222 -3.03 -16.94 -5.08
N ALA A 223 -3.64 -17.51 -4.05
CA ALA A 223 -4.97 -18.10 -4.15
C ALA A 223 -6.04 -17.04 -4.46
N VAL A 224 -5.97 -15.85 -3.85
CA VAL A 224 -6.87 -14.74 -4.14
C VAL A 224 -6.74 -14.30 -5.59
N LYS A 225 -5.52 -14.09 -6.09
CA LYS A 225 -5.29 -13.70 -7.49
C LYS A 225 -5.78 -14.74 -8.47
N LYS A 226 -5.52 -16.01 -8.23
CA LYS A 226 -6.02 -17.12 -9.07
C LYS A 226 -7.55 -17.16 -9.10
N GLY A 227 -8.22 -17.02 -7.96
CA GLY A 227 -9.68 -16.96 -7.88
C GLY A 227 -10.26 -15.79 -8.67
N GLY A 228 -9.64 -14.61 -8.54
CA GLY A 228 -10.04 -13.42 -9.29
C GLY A 228 -9.94 -13.60 -10.80
N VAL A 229 -8.76 -13.98 -11.30
CA VAL A 229 -8.51 -14.17 -12.74
C VAL A 229 -9.44 -15.23 -13.35
N MET A 230 -9.77 -16.29 -12.60
CA MET A 230 -10.72 -17.30 -13.05
C MET A 230 -12.17 -16.80 -13.11
N ALA A 231 -12.51 -15.76 -12.34
CA ALA A 231 -13.86 -15.24 -12.23
C ALA A 231 -14.19 -14.17 -13.30
N SER A 232 -13.21 -13.39 -13.72
CA SER A 232 -13.41 -12.24 -14.60
C SER A 232 -12.15 -11.92 -15.41
N ASN A 233 -12.34 -11.50 -16.65
CA ASN A 233 -11.28 -10.91 -17.48
C ASN A 233 -11.04 -9.41 -17.19
N HIS A 234 -11.84 -8.83 -16.29
CA HIS A 234 -11.71 -7.45 -15.83
C HIS A 234 -10.98 -7.33 -14.48
N VAL A 235 -10.35 -8.39 -13.99
CA VAL A 235 -9.56 -8.31 -12.75
C VAL A 235 -8.31 -7.48 -12.98
N GLY A 236 -8.10 -6.53 -12.10
CA GLY A 236 -6.95 -5.63 -12.17
C GLY A 236 -6.62 -5.03 -10.81
N GLY A 237 -6.00 -3.86 -10.84
CA GLY A 237 -5.64 -3.14 -9.63
C GLY A 237 -4.48 -3.76 -8.87
N LEU A 238 -4.48 -3.55 -7.58
CA LEU A 238 -3.54 -4.13 -6.63
C LEU A 238 -4.14 -5.35 -5.91
N SER A 239 -4.96 -6.12 -6.64
CA SER A 239 -5.67 -7.29 -6.11
C SER A 239 -4.76 -8.22 -5.32
N GLY A 240 -5.25 -8.69 -4.17
CA GLY A 240 -4.56 -9.57 -3.24
C GLY A 240 -4.55 -9.04 -1.81
N ALA A 241 -3.64 -9.53 -0.97
CA ALA A 241 -3.61 -9.20 0.45
C ALA A 241 -2.81 -7.93 0.74
N PHE A 242 -3.43 -6.98 1.45
CA PHE A 242 -2.81 -5.79 2.01
C PHE A 242 -2.41 -6.04 3.46
N ILE A 243 -1.39 -5.36 3.94
CA ILE A 243 -0.85 -5.54 5.29
C ILE A 243 -0.65 -4.18 6.00
N PRO A 244 -1.65 -3.27 5.99
CA PRO A 244 -1.55 -2.03 6.74
C PRO A 244 -1.57 -2.32 8.24
N VAL A 245 -0.75 -1.62 9.03
CA VAL A 245 -0.69 -1.91 10.47
C VAL A 245 -1.85 -1.25 11.21
N SER A 246 -2.14 0.03 10.97
CA SER A 246 -3.16 0.75 11.75
C SER A 246 -4.61 0.41 11.36
N GLU A 247 -4.81 -0.15 10.18
CA GLU A 247 -6.13 -0.44 9.60
C GLU A 247 -6.56 -1.91 9.83
N ASP A 248 -5.78 -2.71 10.58
CA ASP A 248 -6.00 -4.15 10.78
C ASP A 248 -5.83 -4.53 12.25
N ASP A 249 -6.90 -4.96 12.93
CA ASP A 249 -6.88 -5.28 14.36
C ASP A 249 -5.87 -6.39 14.72
N GLY A 250 -5.67 -7.34 13.85
CA GLY A 250 -4.70 -8.41 14.04
C GLY A 250 -3.25 -7.94 13.84
N MET A 251 -2.99 -7.04 12.88
CA MET A 251 -1.68 -6.42 12.70
C MET A 251 -1.33 -5.52 13.88
N ILE A 252 -2.28 -4.71 14.37
CA ILE A 252 -2.14 -3.90 15.58
C ILE A 252 -1.74 -4.79 16.77
N ASN A 253 -2.48 -5.88 16.99
CA ASN A 253 -2.20 -6.83 18.05
C ASN A 253 -0.80 -7.46 17.91
N ALA A 254 -0.44 -7.89 16.71
CA ALA A 254 0.86 -8.50 16.42
C ALA A 254 2.03 -7.54 16.64
N ALA A 255 1.86 -6.27 16.29
CA ALA A 255 2.84 -5.22 16.56
C ALA A 255 2.96 -4.92 18.05
N ASN A 256 1.83 -4.82 18.78
CA ASN A 256 1.81 -4.58 20.22
C ASN A 256 2.50 -5.67 21.03
N CYS A 257 2.32 -6.94 20.66
CA CYS A 257 2.97 -8.05 21.36
C CYS A 257 4.40 -8.33 20.87
N GLY A 258 4.91 -7.58 19.89
CA GLY A 258 6.27 -7.71 19.36
C GLY A 258 6.49 -8.91 18.41
N SER A 259 5.44 -9.62 18.02
CA SER A 259 5.54 -10.68 17.02
C SER A 259 5.77 -10.13 15.61
N LEU A 260 5.15 -8.99 15.29
CA LEU A 260 5.30 -8.30 14.03
C LEU A 260 6.31 -7.14 14.19
N THR A 261 7.48 -7.28 13.60
CA THR A 261 8.50 -6.23 13.54
C THR A 261 8.52 -5.57 12.16
N LEU A 262 9.20 -4.44 12.03
CA LEU A 262 9.32 -3.73 10.75
C LEU A 262 10.06 -4.60 9.72
N GLU A 263 11.13 -5.29 10.13
CA GLU A 263 11.89 -6.20 9.26
C GLU A 263 11.04 -7.41 8.82
N LYS A 264 10.12 -7.85 9.70
CA LYS A 264 9.15 -8.88 9.30
C LYS A 264 8.16 -8.36 8.27
N LEU A 265 7.68 -7.12 8.42
CA LEU A 265 6.83 -6.47 7.41
C LEU A 265 7.56 -6.35 6.08
N GLU A 266 8.81 -5.90 6.05
CA GLU A 266 9.64 -5.84 4.83
C GLU A 266 9.71 -7.22 4.15
N ALA A 267 9.99 -8.28 4.91
CA ALA A 267 10.00 -9.64 4.35
C ALA A 267 8.62 -10.05 3.78
N MET A 268 7.53 -9.62 4.41
CA MET A 268 6.16 -9.90 3.94
C MET A 268 5.83 -9.11 2.67
N THR A 269 6.42 -7.94 2.46
CA THR A 269 6.18 -7.13 1.25
C THR A 269 6.68 -7.79 -0.02
N ALA A 270 7.59 -8.73 0.06
CA ALA A 270 8.01 -9.54 -1.09
C ALA A 270 6.86 -10.36 -1.69
N VAL A 271 5.84 -10.68 -0.91
CA VAL A 271 4.73 -11.56 -1.29
C VAL A 271 3.33 -10.96 -1.11
N CYS A 272 3.19 -9.79 -0.49
CA CYS A 272 1.92 -9.09 -0.38
C CYS A 272 1.55 -8.36 -1.69
N SER A 273 0.42 -7.68 -1.72
CA SER A 273 -0.03 -6.95 -2.91
C SER A 273 0.55 -5.56 -3.05
N VAL A 274 0.95 -4.92 -1.96
CA VAL A 274 1.42 -3.52 -2.00
C VAL A 274 2.80 -3.38 -1.38
N GLY A 275 2.93 -3.24 -0.07
CA GLY A 275 4.19 -2.92 0.59
C GLY A 275 3.98 -2.58 2.06
N ILE A 276 4.89 -1.81 2.63
CA ILE A 276 4.76 -1.23 3.96
C ILE A 276 3.64 -0.19 3.93
N ASP A 277 2.66 -0.38 4.79
CA ASP A 277 1.47 0.46 4.79
C ASP A 277 1.00 0.82 6.19
N MET A 278 0.67 2.10 6.39
CA MET A 278 0.15 2.65 7.65
C MET A 278 0.97 2.24 8.88
N VAL A 279 2.30 2.32 8.76
CA VAL A 279 3.23 2.01 9.84
C VAL A 279 3.66 3.30 10.53
N VAL A 280 3.43 3.36 11.85
CA VAL A 280 3.86 4.49 12.67
C VAL A 280 5.26 4.19 13.22
N ILE A 281 6.16 5.15 13.06
CA ILE A 281 7.56 5.06 13.51
C ILE A 281 7.90 6.22 14.45
N PRO A 282 8.98 6.11 15.28
CA PRO A 282 9.38 7.18 16.18
C PRO A 282 9.60 8.51 15.47
N GLY A 283 9.16 9.60 16.09
CA GLY A 283 9.20 10.93 15.50
C GLY A 283 10.61 11.49 15.31
N ASP A 284 11.61 10.96 15.97
CA ASP A 284 13.03 11.32 15.82
C ASP A 284 13.75 10.55 14.70
N THR A 285 13.07 9.56 14.08
CA THR A 285 13.61 8.82 12.93
C THR A 285 14.12 9.78 11.85
N SER A 286 15.36 9.58 11.41
CA SER A 286 15.97 10.46 10.42
C SER A 286 15.40 10.25 9.01
N ALA A 287 15.51 11.27 8.16
CA ALA A 287 15.11 11.18 6.76
C ALA A 287 15.90 10.10 5.99
N GLU A 288 17.14 9.85 6.40
CA GLU A 288 18.00 8.82 5.80
C GLU A 288 17.49 7.41 6.10
N VAL A 289 17.00 7.16 7.33
CA VAL A 289 16.38 5.87 7.69
C VAL A 289 15.11 5.65 6.91
N ILE A 290 14.24 6.66 6.79
CA ILE A 290 13.04 6.60 5.95
C ILE A 290 13.42 6.34 4.48
N SER A 291 14.49 6.98 4.00
CA SER A 291 15.02 6.74 2.66
C SER A 291 15.52 5.31 2.49
N GLY A 292 16.13 4.73 3.53
CA GLY A 292 16.53 3.33 3.55
C GLY A 292 15.35 2.39 3.31
N LEU A 293 14.26 2.57 4.06
CA LEU A 293 13.02 1.80 3.87
C LEU A 293 12.47 1.91 2.43
N ILE A 294 12.49 3.12 1.85
CA ILE A 294 12.06 3.32 0.46
C ILE A 294 12.98 2.59 -0.52
N ALA A 295 14.30 2.60 -0.28
CA ALA A 295 15.26 1.89 -1.13
C ALA A 295 15.07 0.37 -1.06
N ASP A 296 14.82 -0.18 0.13
CA ASP A 296 14.59 -1.60 0.36
C ASP A 296 13.29 -2.06 -0.31
N GLU A 297 12.21 -1.31 -0.17
CA GLU A 297 10.95 -1.59 -0.86
C GLU A 297 11.08 -1.48 -2.37
N ALA A 298 11.85 -0.51 -2.88
CA ALA A 298 12.14 -0.41 -4.30
C ALA A 298 12.91 -1.64 -4.81
N ALA A 299 13.89 -2.12 -4.05
CA ALA A 299 14.66 -3.31 -4.38
C ALA A 299 13.79 -4.57 -4.36
N ILE A 300 12.97 -4.76 -3.31
CA ILE A 300 12.01 -5.86 -3.21
C ILE A 300 11.06 -5.85 -4.40
N GLY A 301 10.50 -4.69 -4.74
CA GLY A 301 9.59 -4.55 -5.88
C GLY A 301 10.25 -4.88 -7.21
N MET A 302 11.48 -4.42 -7.44
CA MET A 302 12.22 -4.72 -8.67
C MET A 302 12.56 -6.20 -8.81
N VAL A 303 13.10 -6.81 -7.75
CA VAL A 303 13.49 -8.24 -7.78
C VAL A 303 12.28 -9.14 -8.00
N ASN A 304 11.14 -8.80 -7.41
CA ASN A 304 9.91 -9.58 -7.51
C ASN A 304 8.99 -9.16 -8.67
N SER A 305 9.39 -8.16 -9.46
CA SER A 305 8.59 -7.62 -10.58
C SER A 305 7.18 -7.22 -10.14
N LYS A 306 7.09 -6.53 -9.00
CA LYS A 306 5.82 -6.08 -8.41
C LYS A 306 5.89 -4.62 -7.98
N THR A 307 4.73 -3.97 -7.89
CA THR A 307 4.59 -2.69 -7.21
C THR A 307 4.80 -2.88 -5.71
N THR A 308 5.61 -2.02 -5.11
CA THR A 308 5.72 -1.87 -3.65
C THR A 308 5.37 -0.44 -3.25
N ALA A 309 5.08 -0.24 -1.98
CA ALA A 309 4.72 1.05 -1.43
C ALA A 309 5.35 1.27 -0.05
N VAL A 310 5.56 2.53 0.29
CA VAL A 310 5.94 2.94 1.64
C VAL A 310 5.01 4.05 2.10
N ARG A 311 4.17 3.76 3.10
CA ARG A 311 3.33 4.71 3.82
C ARG A 311 3.68 4.60 5.30
N VAL A 312 4.65 5.44 5.72
CA VAL A 312 5.11 5.51 7.11
C VAL A 312 4.82 6.86 7.71
N ILE A 313 4.54 6.89 9.00
CA ILE A 313 4.12 8.08 9.73
C ILE A 313 5.12 8.32 10.87
N PRO A 314 6.11 9.22 10.69
CA PRO A 314 6.97 9.64 11.78
C PRO A 314 6.16 10.44 12.82
N ALA A 315 6.00 9.89 14.01
CA ALA A 315 5.18 10.45 15.09
C ALA A 315 5.98 11.50 15.89
N ILE A 316 5.98 12.74 15.41
CA ILE A 316 6.79 13.81 15.99
C ILE A 316 6.45 14.04 17.47
N GLY A 317 7.45 13.92 18.34
CA GLY A 317 7.29 14.06 19.79
C GLY A 317 6.95 12.75 20.52
N HIS A 318 6.74 11.67 19.79
CA HIS A 318 6.45 10.35 20.34
C HIS A 318 7.56 9.34 20.06
N LYS A 319 7.57 8.24 20.79
CA LYS A 319 8.60 7.19 20.73
C LYS A 319 7.97 5.80 20.60
N ALA A 320 8.79 4.81 20.30
CA ALA A 320 8.36 3.42 20.21
C ALA A 320 7.59 2.98 21.48
N GLY A 321 6.48 2.31 21.27
CA GLY A 321 5.55 1.85 22.31
C GLY A 321 4.42 2.80 22.64
N ASP A 322 4.47 4.08 22.25
CA ASP A 322 3.30 4.96 22.28
C ASP A 322 2.29 4.51 21.20
N VAL A 323 1.05 4.99 21.28
CA VAL A 323 -0.02 4.68 20.34
C VAL A 323 -0.56 5.97 19.74
N LEU A 324 -0.75 6.00 18.43
CA LEU A 324 -1.47 7.07 17.72
C LEU A 324 -2.84 6.58 17.28
N ASP A 325 -3.83 7.46 17.31
CA ASP A 325 -5.20 7.22 16.84
C ASP A 325 -5.57 8.22 15.74
N PHE A 326 -5.68 7.73 14.52
CA PHE A 326 -6.08 8.53 13.36
C PHE A 326 -7.60 8.60 13.19
N GLY A 327 -8.31 7.73 13.86
CA GLY A 327 -9.77 7.59 13.80
C GLY A 327 -10.30 7.06 12.46
N GLY A 328 -11.59 6.74 12.46
CA GLY A 328 -12.29 6.26 11.26
C GLY A 328 -11.66 5.02 10.64
N LEU A 329 -11.51 5.02 9.32
CA LEU A 329 -10.94 3.89 8.58
C LEU A 329 -9.40 3.82 8.66
N LEU A 330 -8.74 4.88 9.10
CA LEU A 330 -7.27 4.87 9.27
C LEU A 330 -6.85 4.18 10.57
N GLY A 331 -7.79 4.01 11.51
CA GLY A 331 -7.60 3.27 12.75
C GLY A 331 -6.59 3.87 13.71
N HIS A 332 -5.87 2.99 14.41
CA HIS A 332 -4.83 3.35 15.36
C HIS A 332 -3.66 2.36 15.28
N ALA A 333 -2.48 2.78 15.69
CA ALA A 333 -1.33 1.87 15.69
C ALA A 333 -0.36 2.16 16.83
N PRO A 334 0.35 1.14 17.35
CA PRO A 334 1.52 1.34 18.15
C PRO A 334 2.64 1.92 17.29
N ILE A 335 3.49 2.74 17.89
CA ILE A 335 4.71 3.22 17.27
C ILE A 335 5.73 2.08 17.28
N MET A 336 6.02 1.56 16.11
CA MET A 336 6.90 0.40 15.96
C MET A 336 8.38 0.81 16.11
N PRO A 337 9.20 0.02 16.80
CA PRO A 337 10.64 0.24 16.83
C PRO A 337 11.24 0.22 15.42
N ILE A 338 12.28 1.03 15.22
CA ILE A 338 13.05 1.06 13.98
C ILE A 338 14.53 1.02 14.30
N SER A 339 15.37 0.55 13.37
CA SER A 339 16.82 0.51 13.53
C SER A 339 17.37 1.89 13.86
N GLN A 340 18.24 1.95 14.88
CA GLN A 340 18.93 3.16 15.30
C GLN A 340 20.23 3.39 14.52
N TYR A 341 20.63 2.47 13.65
CA TYR A 341 21.83 2.60 12.83
C TYR A 341 21.53 3.40 11.56
N SER A 342 22.40 4.34 11.25
CA SER A 342 22.17 5.28 10.14
C SER A 342 22.65 4.75 8.80
N PRO A 343 21.80 4.71 7.76
CA PRO A 343 22.21 4.44 6.39
C PRO A 343 22.70 5.70 5.64
N ALA A 344 22.94 6.82 6.32
CA ALA A 344 23.17 8.12 5.70
C ALA A 344 24.28 8.10 4.64
N VAL A 345 25.39 7.40 4.89
CA VAL A 345 26.48 7.31 3.91
C VAL A 345 26.04 6.61 2.62
N MET A 346 25.23 5.56 2.72
CA MET A 346 24.66 4.87 1.57
C MET A 346 23.69 5.78 0.80
N ILE A 347 22.78 6.42 1.51
CA ILE A 347 21.76 7.30 0.90
C ILE A 347 22.41 8.50 0.21
N HIS A 348 23.41 9.13 0.84
CA HIS A 348 24.09 10.30 0.30
C HIS A 348 25.08 10.01 -0.85
N ARG A 349 25.33 8.73 -1.18
CA ARG A 349 26.04 8.41 -2.41
C ARG A 349 25.31 8.90 -3.65
N GLY A 350 23.98 8.98 -3.56
CA GLY A 350 23.13 9.43 -4.67
C GLY A 350 23.24 8.53 -5.91
N GLY A 351 22.89 9.10 -7.05
CA GLY A 351 22.99 8.39 -8.33
C GLY A 351 21.97 7.25 -8.43
N ARG A 352 22.41 6.14 -9.00
CA ARG A 352 21.51 5.02 -9.30
C ARG A 352 22.10 3.67 -8.96
N ILE A 353 21.31 2.82 -8.28
CA ILE A 353 21.58 1.38 -8.24
C ILE A 353 21.13 0.83 -9.61
N PRO A 354 22.06 0.33 -10.45
CA PRO A 354 21.73 0.01 -11.84
C PRO A 354 20.85 -1.24 -11.96
N ALA A 355 20.03 -1.26 -13.01
CA ALA A 355 19.32 -2.46 -13.43
C ALA A 355 20.18 -3.29 -14.42
N PRO A 356 19.89 -4.61 -14.55
CA PRO A 356 18.94 -5.39 -13.77
C PRO A 356 19.52 -5.77 -12.40
N MET A 357 18.71 -5.65 -11.35
CA MET A 357 19.09 -6.13 -10.02
C MET A 357 18.93 -7.65 -9.88
N GLN A 358 18.41 -8.30 -10.91
CA GLN A 358 18.13 -9.73 -10.97
C GLN A 358 18.75 -10.32 -12.25
N ALA A 359 20.09 -10.34 -12.30
CA ALA A 359 20.79 -10.81 -13.49
C ALA A 359 20.74 -12.33 -13.68
N LEU A 360 20.79 -13.07 -12.59
CA LEU A 360 20.81 -14.54 -12.60
C LEU A 360 19.73 -15.04 -11.63
N LYS A 361 18.87 -15.93 -12.14
CA LYS A 361 18.02 -16.80 -11.31
C LYS A 361 18.75 -18.13 -11.23
N ASN A 362 19.20 -18.46 -10.03
CA ASN A 362 19.79 -19.77 -9.79
C ASN A 362 18.70 -20.85 -9.74
#